data_13bb3a6087064ea51370239720e8dcb7
#
_entry.id   13bb3a6087064ea51370239720e8dcb7
#
_cell.length_a   1.000
_cell.length_b   1.000
_cell.length_c   1.000
_cell.angle_alpha   90.00
_cell.angle_beta   90.00
_cell.angle_gamma   90.00
#
_symmetry.space_group_name_H-M   'P 1'
#
loop_
_entity.id
_entity.type
_entity.pdbx_description
1 polymer ?
#
loop_
_entity_poly.entity_id
_entity_poly.type
_entity_poly.pdbx_seq_one_letter_code
_entity_poly.pdbx_strand_id
1 'polypeptide(L)'
;MSAILNRRNFIKGGMMATGAVAGSGCASLPQGASSGGRFYKGQFHTHTWWSDGRAAPEQAVAFYKERGYDFLGLTDHNVYARGIRSKKLKKDNVNDMAILDAYRRDFPKSAVVKENQNGEFEVELKTVAQLREMFEESGKFVLLDGVEGTTRVQNAAGVVNQVHMSYLNVPQVPEYFRKCGTDCTVAKRIAEAHKAVADAAKRFGREEMFILNHPIWTWYDVLAEDLIANPEVRFFEVCNGGSPYAPGRGLPKNGMDNDIFWDVVNAFRARSGQPLLYGVGTDDSHHYFGTRDYVPAVHCITQNAWCKVRSKELSQPALISAMAAGDFAACEGVEPEDFSFNPSTGTLEVSVAGAKDVCRTIEFVVSKKDFSEKPVKTLEILPPDAPADRKSRFRRKVNLYGKGIGQVVKSVTGMLGDSVRASYRMTSDDLYVRARIKSPEHPRARAYQHPKCLMAWTQPYLNVK
;
A
#
# COMPACT_ATOMS: atom_id res chain seq x y z
N MET A 1 59.67 -2.97 30.55
CA MET A 1 59.35 -3.94 31.62
C MET A 1 57.95 -4.46 31.25
N SER A 2 57.83 -5.49 30.45
CA SER A 2 58.04 -6.93 30.67
C SER A 2 57.05 -7.52 31.65
N ALA A 3 56.13 -8.32 31.10
CA ALA A 3 55.79 -9.73 31.36
C ALA A 3 54.39 -9.99 30.77
N ILE A 4 54.15 -10.70 29.71
CA ILE A 4 54.38 -12.10 29.26
C ILE A 4 54.06 -13.11 30.37
N LEU A 5 53.11 -13.98 30.05
CA LEU A 5 52.94 -15.42 30.36
C LEU A 5 51.44 -15.74 30.57
N ASN A 6 50.89 -16.90 30.21
CA ASN A 6 51.23 -17.98 29.29
C ASN A 6 49.99 -18.88 29.15
N ARG A 7 49.95 -19.61 28.08
CA ARG A 7 49.00 -20.69 27.71
C ARG A 7 49.08 -21.89 28.68
N ARG A 8 47.96 -22.64 28.85
CA ARG A 8 47.86 -24.06 28.44
C ARG A 8 46.62 -24.78 28.98
N ASN A 9 45.89 -25.33 28.03
CA ASN A 9 45.31 -26.68 27.92
C ASN A 9 44.49 -27.29 29.06
N PHE A 10 43.22 -27.64 28.76
CA PHE A 10 42.78 -29.02 28.99
C PHE A 10 41.81 -29.48 27.87
N ILE A 11 42.17 -30.59 27.23
CA ILE A 11 41.38 -31.36 26.28
C ILE A 11 40.72 -32.51 27.05
N LYS A 12 39.45 -32.78 26.77
CA LYS A 12 38.81 -34.07 26.41
C LYS A 12 37.39 -34.19 26.92
N GLY A 13 36.52 -34.59 26.02
CA GLY A 13 35.18 -35.11 26.30
C GLY A 13 34.27 -34.90 25.11
N GLY A 14 34.38 -35.74 24.08
CA GLY A 14 33.49 -35.68 22.92
C GLY A 14 32.11 -36.24 23.22
N MET A 15 31.09 -35.58 22.67
CA MET A 15 29.85 -36.22 22.25
C MET A 15 29.38 -35.53 20.99
N MET A 16 29.37 -36.28 19.88
CA MET A 16 28.74 -35.85 18.64
C MET A 16 27.21 -35.74 18.88
N ALA A 17 26.68 -34.52 18.84
CA ALA A 17 25.28 -34.29 18.61
C ALA A 17 25.17 -33.78 17.16
N THR A 18 24.65 -34.61 16.29
CA THR A 18 24.18 -34.22 14.95
C THR A 18 23.05 -33.20 15.11
N GLY A 19 23.42 -31.93 15.10
CA GLY A 19 22.47 -30.85 15.06
C GLY A 19 21.87 -30.77 13.66
N ALA A 20 20.65 -31.24 13.50
CA ALA A 20 19.85 -30.93 12.36
C ALA A 20 19.74 -29.40 12.27
N VAL A 21 20.24 -28.82 11.18
CA VAL A 21 19.98 -27.45 10.80
C VAL A 21 18.46 -27.37 10.50
N ALA A 22 17.69 -26.95 11.49
CA ALA A 22 16.32 -26.58 11.30
C ALA A 22 16.35 -25.31 10.41
N GLY A 23 16.07 -25.49 9.14
CA GLY A 23 15.68 -24.37 8.27
C GLY A 23 14.50 -23.67 8.93
N SER A 24 14.69 -22.42 9.28
CA SER A 24 13.60 -21.52 9.66
C SER A 24 12.73 -21.29 8.42
N GLY A 25 11.90 -22.28 8.08
CA GLY A 25 10.75 -22.06 7.25
C GLY A 25 9.84 -21.13 8.04
N CYS A 26 9.60 -19.92 7.54
CA CYS A 26 8.45 -19.13 7.95
C CYS A 26 7.23 -20.04 7.81
N ALA A 27 6.75 -20.58 8.91
CA ALA A 27 5.44 -21.22 8.95
C ALA A 27 4.44 -20.11 8.65
N SER A 28 3.99 -20.04 7.39
CA SER A 28 2.86 -19.21 7.02
C SER A 28 1.70 -19.59 7.94
N LEU A 29 1.25 -18.63 8.76
CA LEU A 29 0.02 -18.79 9.52
C LEU A 29 -1.07 -19.23 8.55
N PRO A 30 -1.94 -20.20 8.92
CA PRO A 30 -3.01 -20.63 8.05
C PRO A 30 -3.87 -19.42 7.69
N GLN A 31 -3.99 -19.14 6.39
CA GLN A 31 -4.87 -18.07 5.88
C GLN A 31 -6.27 -18.28 6.47
N GLY A 32 -6.83 -17.25 7.10
CA GLY A 32 -8.22 -17.20 7.47
C GLY A 32 -8.57 -17.44 8.93
N ALA A 33 -7.67 -17.81 9.82
CA ALA A 33 -7.96 -17.76 11.23
C ALA A 33 -7.97 -16.29 11.66
N SER A 34 -9.15 -15.75 12.05
CA SER A 34 -9.22 -14.46 12.72
C SER A 34 -8.20 -14.44 13.86
N SER A 35 -7.26 -13.52 13.82
CA SER A 35 -6.18 -13.43 14.82
C SER A 35 -6.71 -13.13 16.22
N GLY A 36 -8.02 -12.86 16.35
CA GLY A 36 -8.62 -12.24 17.52
C GLY A 36 -8.04 -10.84 17.72
N GLY A 37 -8.82 -9.89 18.13
CA GLY A 37 -8.34 -8.52 18.30
C GLY A 37 -9.38 -7.51 17.85
N ARG A 38 -8.99 -6.25 17.83
CA ARG A 38 -9.82 -5.16 17.29
C ARG A 38 -9.28 -4.67 15.96
N PHE A 39 -10.12 -3.97 15.23
CA PHE A 39 -9.71 -3.27 14.03
C PHE A 39 -9.01 -1.96 14.37
N TYR A 40 -7.93 -1.70 13.65
CA TYR A 40 -7.20 -0.45 13.65
C TYR A 40 -7.24 0.17 12.26
N LYS A 41 -7.55 1.46 12.21
CA LYS A 41 -7.61 2.25 10.99
C LYS A 41 -6.29 2.95 10.74
N GLY A 42 -5.72 2.84 9.55
CA GLY A 42 -4.48 3.55 9.29
C GLY A 42 -4.08 3.68 7.84
N GLN A 43 -2.97 4.36 7.67
CA GLN A 43 -2.41 4.78 6.39
C GLN A 43 -0.99 4.22 6.24
N PHE A 44 -0.67 3.75 5.03
CA PHE A 44 0.65 3.23 4.71
C PHE A 44 1.42 4.08 3.70
N HIS A 45 0.80 5.11 3.09
CA HIS A 45 1.39 5.90 2.02
C HIS A 45 1.06 7.38 2.19
N THR A 46 2.05 8.15 2.66
CA THR A 46 1.92 9.60 2.89
C THR A 46 3.25 10.32 2.70
N HIS A 47 3.18 11.56 2.21
CA HIS A 47 4.31 12.43 1.93
C HIS A 47 4.29 13.69 2.77
N THR A 48 5.46 14.21 3.09
CA THR A 48 5.66 15.43 3.88
C THR A 48 6.70 16.33 3.24
N TRP A 49 7.12 17.37 3.93
CA TRP A 49 8.26 18.20 3.50
C TRP A 49 9.59 17.44 3.43
N TRP A 50 9.66 16.20 3.91
CA TRP A 50 10.83 15.35 3.67
C TRP A 50 11.02 15.01 2.19
N SER A 51 9.95 15.05 1.39
CA SER A 51 10.01 14.93 -0.07
C SER A 51 9.24 16.07 -0.75
N ASP A 52 8.13 15.78 -1.39
CA ASP A 52 7.33 16.73 -2.17
C ASP A 52 5.94 17.00 -1.57
N GLY A 53 5.63 16.42 -0.42
CA GLY A 53 4.44 16.74 0.34
C GLY A 53 4.38 18.23 0.69
N ARG A 54 3.20 18.76 0.92
CA ARG A 54 2.90 20.18 1.13
C ARG A 54 2.64 20.53 2.60
N ALA A 55 3.14 19.70 3.54
CA ALA A 55 2.99 19.96 4.97
C ALA A 55 4.25 19.55 5.75
N ALA A 56 4.47 20.18 6.89
CA ALA A 56 5.44 19.71 7.85
C ALA A 56 5.07 18.31 8.35
N PRO A 57 6.06 17.46 8.70
CA PRO A 57 5.77 16.12 9.22
C PRO A 57 4.79 16.12 10.39
N GLU A 58 4.90 17.07 11.31
CA GLU A 58 4.01 17.22 12.47
C GLU A 58 2.56 17.48 12.03
N GLN A 59 2.37 18.30 11.00
CA GLN A 59 1.04 18.61 10.49
C GLN A 59 0.39 17.39 9.83
N ALA A 60 1.17 16.59 9.10
CA ALA A 60 0.69 15.34 8.50
C ALA A 60 0.25 14.34 9.59
N VAL A 61 1.07 14.17 10.63
CA VAL A 61 0.77 13.26 11.73
C VAL A 61 -0.45 13.72 12.53
N ALA A 62 -0.50 14.99 12.91
CA ALA A 62 -1.65 15.57 13.63
C ALA A 62 -2.95 15.40 12.82
N PHE A 63 -2.89 15.66 11.52
CA PHE A 63 -4.04 15.54 10.62
C PHE A 63 -4.71 14.17 10.70
N TYR A 64 -3.95 13.08 10.60
CA TYR A 64 -4.50 11.72 10.64
C TYR A 64 -4.92 11.32 12.07
N LYS A 65 -4.10 11.62 13.08
CA LYS A 65 -4.40 11.30 14.47
C LYS A 65 -5.71 11.94 14.93
N GLU A 66 -5.92 13.22 14.66
CA GLU A 66 -7.14 13.97 15.01
C GLU A 66 -8.39 13.44 14.28
N ARG A 67 -8.22 12.71 13.19
CA ARG A 67 -9.31 12.11 12.40
C ARG A 67 -9.55 10.65 12.71
N GLY A 68 -9.02 10.18 13.85
CA GLY A 68 -9.30 8.87 14.39
C GLY A 68 -8.57 7.74 13.65
N TYR A 69 -7.42 8.04 13.04
CA TYR A 69 -6.52 6.99 12.59
C TYR A 69 -5.70 6.48 13.76
N ASP A 70 -5.49 5.16 13.82
CA ASP A 70 -4.73 4.49 14.87
C ASP A 70 -3.24 4.37 14.50
N PHE A 71 -2.91 4.41 13.21
CA PHE A 71 -1.51 4.37 12.75
C PHE A 71 -1.29 5.17 11.46
N LEU A 72 -0.05 5.60 11.28
CA LEU A 72 0.38 6.32 10.08
C LEU A 72 1.78 5.90 9.64
N GLY A 73 1.93 5.48 8.38
CA GLY A 73 3.19 5.27 7.70
C GLY A 73 3.67 6.56 7.04
N LEU A 74 4.87 7.01 7.40
CA LEU A 74 5.56 8.11 6.71
C LEU A 74 6.44 7.49 5.63
N THR A 75 6.13 7.76 4.36
CA THR A 75 6.75 7.13 3.21
C THR A 75 7.20 8.13 2.16
N ASP A 76 7.90 9.15 2.60
CA ASP A 76 8.48 10.17 1.72
C ASP A 76 9.37 9.56 0.63
N HIS A 77 9.42 10.16 -0.56
CA HIS A 77 10.16 9.66 -1.72
C HIS A 77 11.66 9.50 -1.46
N ASN A 78 12.15 8.27 -1.54
CA ASN A 78 13.58 7.92 -1.49
C ASN A 78 14.34 8.42 -0.26
N VAL A 79 13.65 8.72 0.84
CA VAL A 79 14.24 9.23 2.05
C VAL A 79 13.48 8.79 3.29
N TYR A 80 14.22 8.39 4.33
CA TYR A 80 13.66 8.27 5.68
C TYR A 80 13.65 9.63 6.36
N ALA A 81 12.65 9.87 7.21
CA ALA A 81 12.59 11.04 8.08
C ALA A 81 13.61 10.88 9.25
N ARG A 82 14.90 10.93 8.91
CA ARG A 82 16.05 10.73 9.82
C ARG A 82 17.18 11.70 9.54
N GLY A 83 17.93 12.04 10.60
CA GLY A 83 19.03 12.97 10.51
C GLY A 83 18.55 14.43 10.43
N ILE A 84 19.48 15.34 10.08
CA ILE A 84 19.21 16.77 9.99
C ILE A 84 18.86 17.12 8.55
N ARG A 85 17.69 17.71 8.35
CA ARG A 85 17.23 18.22 7.06
C ARG A 85 16.35 19.44 7.25
N SER A 86 16.41 20.38 6.32
CA SER A 86 15.56 21.56 6.29
C SER A 86 14.80 21.67 4.98
N LYS A 87 13.58 22.17 5.04
CA LYS A 87 12.77 22.59 3.90
C LYS A 87 13.00 24.06 3.66
N LYS A 88 13.31 24.43 2.42
CA LYS A 88 13.38 25.82 2.00
C LYS A 88 12.03 26.27 1.47
N LEU A 89 11.57 27.42 1.95
CA LEU A 89 10.33 28.06 1.55
C LEU A 89 10.62 29.47 1.06
N LYS A 90 10.06 29.84 -0.09
CA LYS A 90 10.31 31.12 -0.73
C LYS A 90 9.33 32.17 -0.24
N LYS A 91 9.84 33.35 0.15
CA LYS A 91 9.02 34.48 0.63
C LYS A 91 8.05 35.04 -0.43
N ASP A 92 8.42 34.99 -1.68
CA ASP A 92 7.62 35.44 -2.81
C ASP A 92 6.57 34.40 -3.27
N ASN A 93 6.61 33.19 -2.70
CA ASN A 93 5.62 32.16 -2.98
C ASN A 93 4.50 32.20 -1.93
N VAL A 94 3.33 32.67 -2.34
CA VAL A 94 2.14 32.82 -1.46
C VAL A 94 1.74 31.49 -0.79
N ASN A 95 1.86 30.37 -1.52
CA ASN A 95 1.54 29.04 -0.95
C ASN A 95 2.55 28.62 0.12
N ASP A 96 3.86 28.86 -0.12
CA ASP A 96 4.89 28.53 0.85
C ASP A 96 4.70 29.35 2.14
N MET A 97 4.37 30.64 2.02
CA MET A 97 4.11 31.50 3.18
C MET A 97 2.86 31.08 3.95
N ALA A 98 1.80 30.79 3.26
CA ALA A 98 0.57 30.37 3.88
C ALA A 98 0.71 29.04 4.65
N ILE A 99 1.45 28.08 4.10
CA ILE A 99 1.75 26.81 4.78
C ILE A 99 2.68 27.03 5.98
N LEU A 100 3.67 27.95 5.86
CA LEU A 100 4.57 28.30 6.96
C LEU A 100 3.81 28.97 8.12
N ASP A 101 2.90 29.88 7.81
CA ASP A 101 2.08 30.57 8.83
C ASP A 101 1.14 29.57 9.54
N ALA A 102 0.54 28.64 8.80
CA ALA A 102 -0.24 27.55 9.38
C ALA A 102 0.64 26.68 10.30
N TYR A 103 1.82 26.28 9.84
CA TYR A 103 2.76 25.49 10.65
C TYR A 103 3.17 26.20 11.94
N ARG A 104 3.55 27.49 11.87
CA ARG A 104 3.89 28.29 13.05
C ARG A 104 2.72 28.44 14.04
N ARG A 105 1.52 28.63 13.53
CA ARG A 105 0.30 28.70 14.36
C ARG A 105 0.02 27.39 15.06
N ASP A 106 0.09 26.26 14.31
CA ASP A 106 -0.28 24.95 14.81
C ASP A 106 0.81 24.35 15.75
N PHE A 107 2.07 24.67 15.49
CA PHE A 107 3.24 24.17 16.24
C PHE A 107 4.19 25.28 16.72
N PRO A 108 3.73 26.29 17.48
CA PRO A 108 4.54 27.47 17.83
C PRO A 108 5.78 27.17 18.66
N LYS A 109 5.78 26.02 19.38
CA LYS A 109 6.90 25.61 20.25
C LYS A 109 7.92 24.73 19.54
N SER A 110 7.52 23.99 18.49
CA SER A 110 8.36 23.02 17.79
C SER A 110 8.88 23.52 16.45
N ALA A 111 8.26 24.56 15.88
CA ALA A 111 8.66 25.14 14.62
C ALA A 111 10.01 25.86 14.73
N VAL A 112 11.07 25.22 14.25
CA VAL A 112 12.41 25.85 14.12
C VAL A 112 12.53 26.42 12.71
N VAL A 113 12.42 27.75 12.62
CA VAL A 113 12.43 28.47 11.35
C VAL A 113 13.55 29.52 11.38
N LYS A 114 14.43 29.46 10.40
CA LYS A 114 15.52 30.45 10.21
C LYS A 114 15.36 31.13 8.88
N GLU A 115 15.68 32.41 8.80
CA GLU A 115 15.80 33.12 7.54
C GLU A 115 17.25 33.02 7.06
N ASN A 116 17.45 32.57 5.83
CA ASN A 116 18.78 32.49 5.24
C ASN A 116 19.17 33.84 4.55
N GLN A 117 20.43 33.95 4.13
CA GLN A 117 20.97 35.16 3.49
C GLN A 117 20.28 35.51 2.17
N ASN A 118 19.59 34.55 1.54
CA ASN A 118 18.85 34.74 0.28
C ASN A 118 17.39 35.19 0.51
N GLY A 119 16.99 35.43 1.75
CA GLY A 119 15.63 35.80 2.09
C GLY A 119 14.62 34.63 2.01
N GLU A 120 15.12 33.38 2.00
CA GLU A 120 14.26 32.18 2.11
C GLU A 120 14.13 31.76 3.57
N PHE A 121 13.01 31.14 3.92
CA PHE A 121 12.87 30.49 5.20
C PHE A 121 13.36 29.04 5.13
N GLU A 122 14.19 28.63 6.06
CA GLU A 122 14.62 27.25 6.28
C GLU A 122 13.91 26.70 7.51
N VAL A 123 13.10 25.68 7.31
CA VAL A 123 12.36 24.99 8.38
C VAL A 123 13.04 23.67 8.66
N GLU A 124 13.51 23.48 9.89
CA GLU A 124 14.07 22.21 10.34
C GLU A 124 12.97 21.15 10.42
N LEU A 125 13.19 20.00 9.77
CA LEU A 125 12.21 18.92 9.70
C LEU A 125 12.36 17.97 10.89
N LYS A 126 11.25 17.62 11.53
CA LYS A 126 11.24 16.61 12.58
C LYS A 126 11.47 15.22 12.00
N THR A 127 12.33 14.48 12.67
CA THR A 127 12.57 13.06 12.39
C THR A 127 11.41 12.19 12.90
N VAL A 128 11.30 10.96 12.38
CA VAL A 128 10.31 10.01 12.87
C VAL A 128 10.46 9.73 14.39
N ALA A 129 11.68 9.76 14.92
CA ALA A 129 11.92 9.59 16.35
C ALA A 129 11.30 10.75 17.18
N GLN A 130 11.54 11.99 16.75
CA GLN A 130 10.93 13.17 17.37
C GLN A 130 9.40 13.17 17.24
N LEU A 131 8.88 12.75 16.08
CA LEU A 131 7.43 12.64 15.87
C LEU A 131 6.81 11.57 16.76
N ARG A 132 7.49 10.45 17.01
CA ARG A 132 7.06 9.44 17.99
C ARG A 132 6.93 10.00 19.38
N GLU A 133 7.95 10.74 19.86
CA GLU A 133 7.91 11.41 21.15
C GLU A 133 6.74 12.41 21.28
N MET A 134 6.37 13.07 20.18
CA MET A 134 5.29 14.06 20.18
C MET A 134 3.89 13.45 20.07
N PHE A 135 3.72 12.35 19.35
CA PHE A 135 2.41 11.90 18.92
C PHE A 135 2.05 10.47 19.29
N GLU A 136 3.02 9.56 19.48
CA GLU A 136 2.68 8.17 19.82
C GLU A 136 2.00 8.10 21.19
N GLU A 137 0.96 7.29 21.24
CA GLU A 137 0.23 6.95 22.46
C GLU A 137 -0.01 5.45 22.50
N SER A 138 0.48 4.80 23.54
CA SER A 138 0.33 3.35 23.71
C SER A 138 -1.13 2.89 23.55
N GLY A 139 -1.36 1.95 22.65
CA GLY A 139 -2.67 1.38 22.35
C GLY A 139 -3.65 2.33 21.63
N LYS A 140 -3.24 3.56 21.25
CA LYS A 140 -4.10 4.52 20.57
C LYS A 140 -3.57 5.01 19.23
N PHE A 141 -2.25 5.30 19.15
CA PHE A 141 -1.66 5.80 17.93
C PHE A 141 -0.18 5.41 17.79
N VAL A 142 0.23 4.89 16.63
CA VAL A 142 1.61 4.49 16.34
C VAL A 142 2.06 4.98 14.97
N LEU A 143 3.34 5.39 14.88
CA LEU A 143 3.98 5.78 13.62
C LEU A 143 4.79 4.61 13.05
N LEU A 144 4.53 4.32 11.79
CA LEU A 144 5.27 3.33 11.01
C LEU A 144 6.38 4.04 10.22
N ASP A 145 7.55 3.48 10.29
CA ASP A 145 8.75 4.00 9.65
C ASP A 145 8.89 3.39 8.25
N GLY A 146 8.86 4.19 7.22
CA GLY A 146 8.85 3.73 5.83
C GLY A 146 9.46 4.70 4.84
N VAL A 147 9.47 4.29 3.58
CA VAL A 147 9.93 5.06 2.43
C VAL A 147 9.14 4.64 1.21
N GLU A 148 8.80 5.57 0.34
CA GLU A 148 8.44 5.24 -1.03
C GLU A 148 9.67 5.29 -1.91
N GLY A 149 10.13 4.11 -2.35
CA GLY A 149 11.17 3.97 -3.35
C GLY A 149 10.63 4.26 -4.74
N THR A 150 11.09 5.35 -5.35
CA THR A 150 10.68 5.77 -6.69
C THR A 150 11.77 5.43 -7.69
N THR A 151 11.43 4.67 -8.72
CA THR A 151 12.35 4.32 -9.82
C THR A 151 11.66 4.44 -11.17
N ARG A 152 12.47 4.55 -12.20
CA ARG A 152 12.01 4.63 -13.60
C ARG A 152 12.65 3.54 -14.42
N VAL A 153 11.85 2.88 -15.22
CA VAL A 153 12.30 1.86 -16.18
C VAL A 153 12.09 2.40 -17.59
N GLN A 154 13.17 2.65 -18.31
CA GLN A 154 13.12 3.10 -19.69
C GLN A 154 13.39 1.93 -20.62
N ASN A 155 12.48 1.65 -21.54
CA ASN A 155 12.70 0.63 -22.56
C ASN A 155 13.50 1.16 -23.75
N ALA A 156 13.90 0.27 -24.67
CA ALA A 156 14.67 0.62 -25.87
C ALA A 156 13.96 1.62 -26.81
N ALA A 157 12.63 1.76 -26.70
CA ALA A 157 11.85 2.72 -27.48
C ALA A 157 11.79 4.10 -26.79
N GLY A 158 12.41 4.27 -25.63
CA GLY A 158 12.41 5.52 -24.86
C GLY A 158 11.16 5.71 -23.98
N VAL A 159 10.29 4.70 -23.88
CA VAL A 159 9.13 4.74 -22.96
C VAL A 159 9.62 4.61 -21.53
N VAL A 160 9.19 5.51 -20.68
CA VAL A 160 9.49 5.52 -19.24
C VAL A 160 8.27 5.00 -18.51
N ASN A 161 8.45 3.90 -17.73
CA ASN A 161 7.47 3.43 -16.76
C ASN A 161 7.94 3.86 -15.38
N GLN A 162 7.05 4.44 -14.61
CA GLN A 162 7.30 4.76 -13.21
C GLN A 162 6.94 3.55 -12.34
N VAL A 163 7.88 3.12 -11.52
CA VAL A 163 7.68 2.01 -10.59
C VAL A 163 7.93 2.52 -9.19
N HIS A 164 6.87 2.67 -8.45
CA HIS A 164 6.88 3.18 -7.08
C HIS A 164 6.55 2.05 -6.11
N MET A 165 7.25 1.99 -5.00
CA MET A 165 7.13 0.91 -4.03
C MET A 165 7.34 1.46 -2.63
N SER A 166 6.32 1.35 -1.79
CA SER A 166 6.47 1.66 -0.37
C SER A 166 7.01 0.44 0.37
N TYR A 167 7.97 0.67 1.26
CA TYR A 167 8.44 -0.36 2.18
C TYR A 167 8.57 0.19 3.59
N LEU A 168 8.07 -0.61 4.53
CA LEU A 168 8.00 -0.24 5.94
C LEU A 168 8.81 -1.24 6.77
N ASN A 169 9.20 -0.82 7.97
CA ASN A 169 9.99 -1.63 8.91
C ASN A 169 11.39 -1.99 8.43
N VAL A 170 11.91 -1.32 7.43
CA VAL A 170 13.28 -1.51 6.93
C VAL A 170 14.11 -0.29 7.33
N PRO A 171 15.22 -0.45 8.07
CA PRO A 171 15.91 0.69 8.68
C PRO A 171 16.80 1.49 7.74
N GLN A 172 16.94 1.10 6.50
CA GLN A 172 17.84 1.73 5.54
C GLN A 172 17.26 1.72 4.13
N VAL A 173 17.35 2.86 3.43
CA VAL A 173 17.04 2.93 1.99
C VAL A 173 18.13 2.18 1.23
N PRO A 174 17.82 1.13 0.48
CA PRO A 174 18.80 0.51 -0.38
C PRO A 174 19.26 1.50 -1.46
N GLU A 175 20.56 1.68 -1.65
CA GLU A 175 21.13 2.59 -2.68
C GLU A 175 20.69 2.23 -4.11
N TYR A 176 20.21 1.05 -4.27
CA TYR A 176 19.78 0.40 -5.47
C TYR A 176 18.66 1.17 -6.23
N PHE A 177 17.77 1.88 -5.53
CA PHE A 177 16.63 2.56 -6.17
C PHE A 177 17.03 3.65 -7.18
N ARG A 178 18.25 4.11 -7.16
CA ARG A 178 18.69 5.25 -7.97
C ARG A 178 19.25 4.91 -9.36
N LYS A 179 19.54 3.64 -9.66
CA LYS A 179 20.21 3.24 -10.90
C LYS A 179 19.47 2.13 -11.63
N CYS A 180 18.93 2.43 -12.81
CA CYS A 180 18.43 1.44 -13.76
C CYS A 180 19.36 1.37 -14.98
N GLY A 181 19.82 0.18 -15.33
CA GLY A 181 20.50 -0.06 -16.62
C GLY A 181 19.50 -0.04 -17.79
N THR A 182 19.99 0.10 -19.00
CA THR A 182 19.22 0.17 -20.25
C THR A 182 18.42 -1.11 -20.59
N ASP A 183 18.78 -2.26 -19.98
CA ASP A 183 18.18 -3.56 -20.27
C ASP A 183 17.25 -4.07 -19.16
N CYS A 184 16.64 -3.17 -18.43
CA CYS A 184 15.78 -3.50 -17.32
C CYS A 184 14.30 -3.54 -17.74
N THR A 185 13.62 -4.65 -17.47
CA THR A 185 12.15 -4.72 -17.55
C THR A 185 11.52 -4.28 -16.23
N VAL A 186 10.23 -3.92 -16.26
CA VAL A 186 9.46 -3.57 -15.06
C VAL A 186 9.48 -4.73 -14.07
N ALA A 187 9.20 -5.96 -14.52
CA ALA A 187 9.24 -7.15 -13.68
C ALA A 187 10.61 -7.34 -13.01
N LYS A 188 11.71 -7.23 -13.78
CA LYS A 188 13.07 -7.32 -13.24
C LYS A 188 13.35 -6.25 -12.19
N ARG A 189 12.91 -5.01 -12.44
CA ARG A 189 13.08 -3.89 -11.48
C ARG A 189 12.35 -4.15 -10.17
N ILE A 190 11.12 -4.66 -10.23
CA ILE A 190 10.35 -5.03 -9.05
C ILE A 190 11.07 -6.12 -8.25
N ALA A 191 11.52 -7.20 -8.93
CA ALA A 191 12.25 -8.29 -8.28
C ALA A 191 13.53 -7.82 -7.56
N GLU A 192 14.32 -6.99 -8.24
CA GLU A 192 15.56 -6.45 -7.69
C GLU A 192 15.31 -5.52 -6.51
N ALA A 193 14.28 -4.69 -6.58
CA ALA A 193 13.87 -3.79 -5.50
C ALA A 193 13.39 -4.59 -4.28
N HIS A 194 12.47 -5.55 -4.48
CA HIS A 194 11.99 -6.42 -3.41
C HIS A 194 13.15 -7.15 -2.74
N LYS A 195 14.04 -7.77 -3.54
CA LYS A 195 15.21 -8.47 -3.00
C LYS A 195 16.09 -7.55 -2.13
N ALA A 196 16.36 -6.34 -2.58
CA ALA A 196 17.18 -5.38 -1.83
C ALA A 196 16.53 -4.98 -0.49
N VAL A 197 15.20 -4.81 -0.47
CA VAL A 197 14.42 -4.52 0.75
C VAL A 197 14.42 -5.73 1.69
N ALA A 198 14.15 -6.93 1.19
CA ALA A 198 14.14 -8.16 1.97
C ALA A 198 15.53 -8.47 2.57
N ASP A 199 16.61 -8.32 1.78
CA ASP A 199 17.99 -8.49 2.26
C ASP A 199 18.33 -7.47 3.36
N ALA A 200 17.84 -6.23 3.23
CA ALA A 200 18.03 -5.21 4.26
C ALA A 200 17.24 -5.57 5.54
N ALA A 201 15.97 -5.93 5.42
CA ALA A 201 15.14 -6.34 6.55
C ALA A 201 15.77 -7.53 7.30
N LYS A 202 16.21 -8.56 6.57
CA LYS A 202 16.87 -9.74 7.13
C LYS A 202 18.14 -9.41 7.92
N ARG A 203 18.97 -8.47 7.43
CA ARG A 203 20.18 -8.03 8.15
C ARG A 203 19.88 -7.43 9.52
N PHE A 204 18.69 -6.86 9.69
CA PHE A 204 18.24 -6.24 10.94
C PHE A 204 17.27 -7.11 11.73
N GLY A 205 17.04 -8.37 11.31
CA GLY A 205 16.11 -9.29 11.99
C GLY A 205 14.67 -8.77 12.00
N ARG A 206 14.24 -8.11 10.92
CA ARG A 206 12.91 -7.52 10.80
C ARG A 206 12.12 -8.19 9.67
N GLU A 207 10.80 -8.14 9.77
CA GLU A 207 9.88 -8.47 8.72
C GLU A 207 9.51 -7.18 7.99
N GLU A 208 9.75 -7.12 6.68
CA GLU A 208 9.39 -5.98 5.85
C GLU A 208 7.94 -6.07 5.38
N MET A 209 7.35 -4.91 5.11
CA MET A 209 6.14 -4.80 4.31
C MET A 209 6.49 -4.04 3.04
N PHE A 210 6.48 -4.73 1.90
CA PHE A 210 6.74 -4.18 0.59
C PHE A 210 5.45 -4.07 -0.20
N ILE A 211 5.08 -2.86 -0.61
CA ILE A 211 3.85 -2.55 -1.33
C ILE A 211 4.21 -2.02 -2.71
N LEU A 212 3.68 -2.61 -3.78
CA LEU A 212 3.72 -1.98 -5.10
C LEU A 212 2.65 -0.88 -5.16
N ASN A 213 3.08 0.36 -5.34
CA ASN A 213 2.18 1.51 -5.36
C ASN A 213 1.53 1.67 -6.73
N HIS A 214 0.30 2.14 -6.75
CA HIS A 214 -0.50 2.61 -7.90
C HIS A 214 -0.04 2.10 -9.28
N PRO A 215 -0.13 0.79 -9.58
CA PRO A 215 0.38 0.19 -10.82
C PRO A 215 -0.23 0.80 -12.09
N ILE A 216 -1.43 1.38 -11.95
CA ILE A 216 -2.15 2.11 -13.00
C ILE A 216 -2.38 3.53 -12.47
N TRP A 217 -1.42 4.42 -12.73
CA TRP A 217 -1.51 5.82 -12.31
C TRP A 217 -2.13 6.69 -13.42
N THR A 218 -1.34 7.08 -14.40
CA THR A 218 -1.82 7.82 -15.59
C THR A 218 -2.01 6.89 -16.78
N TRP A 219 -1.38 5.74 -16.74
CA TRP A 219 -1.51 4.63 -17.68
C TRP A 219 -1.01 3.34 -17.00
N TYR A 220 -0.74 2.28 -17.75
CA TYR A 220 -0.27 1.00 -17.19
C TYR A 220 1.25 0.99 -17.01
N ASP A 221 1.77 1.60 -15.96
CA ASP A 221 3.19 1.57 -15.62
C ASP A 221 3.67 0.16 -15.26
N VAL A 222 2.83 -0.58 -14.56
CA VAL A 222 3.04 -1.99 -14.22
C VAL A 222 1.90 -2.82 -14.81
N LEU A 223 2.24 -3.96 -15.41
CA LEU A 223 1.28 -4.92 -15.94
C LEU A 223 0.99 -6.03 -14.93
N ALA A 224 -0.15 -6.71 -15.07
CA ALA A 224 -0.46 -7.89 -14.25
C ALA A 224 0.62 -8.97 -14.37
N GLU A 225 1.16 -9.16 -15.58
CA GLU A 225 2.22 -10.10 -15.87
C GLU A 225 3.53 -9.79 -15.13
N ASP A 226 3.81 -8.52 -14.85
CA ASP A 226 4.98 -8.11 -14.06
C ASP A 226 4.86 -8.61 -12.61
N LEU A 227 3.64 -8.62 -12.04
CA LEU A 227 3.40 -9.16 -10.70
C LEU A 227 3.18 -10.67 -10.66
N ILE A 228 2.65 -11.27 -11.71
CA ILE A 228 2.59 -12.74 -11.84
C ILE A 228 4.01 -13.31 -11.82
N ALA A 229 4.97 -12.62 -12.44
CA ALA A 229 6.39 -13.01 -12.45
C ALA A 229 7.13 -12.75 -11.12
N ASN A 230 6.53 -12.01 -10.19
CA ASN A 230 7.13 -11.64 -8.91
C ASN A 230 6.21 -12.04 -7.72
N PRO A 231 6.05 -13.35 -7.46
CA PRO A 231 5.11 -13.83 -6.43
C PRO A 231 5.51 -13.48 -5.00
N GLU A 232 6.75 -13.12 -4.76
CA GLU A 232 7.28 -12.61 -3.49
C GLU A 232 6.69 -11.26 -3.11
N VAL A 233 6.27 -10.45 -4.07
CA VAL A 233 5.53 -9.19 -3.82
C VAL A 233 4.13 -9.53 -3.37
N ARG A 234 3.84 -9.29 -2.08
CA ARG A 234 2.59 -9.70 -1.44
C ARG A 234 1.54 -8.60 -1.37
N PHE A 235 1.92 -7.34 -1.55
CA PHE A 235 1.01 -6.20 -1.41
C PHE A 235 1.08 -5.27 -2.61
N PHE A 236 -0.07 -4.71 -2.98
CA PHE A 236 -0.18 -3.64 -3.97
C PHE A 236 -1.34 -2.70 -3.62
N GLU A 237 -1.34 -1.49 -4.13
CA GLU A 237 -2.46 -0.57 -3.94
C GLU A 237 -3.61 -0.91 -4.87
N VAL A 238 -4.64 -1.57 -4.33
CA VAL A 238 -5.91 -1.78 -5.04
C VAL A 238 -6.66 -0.47 -5.16
N CYS A 239 -6.55 0.38 -4.16
CA CYS A 239 -7.08 1.73 -4.14
C CYS A 239 -6.02 2.71 -3.64
N ASN A 240 -5.69 3.70 -4.48
CA ASN A 240 -4.89 4.86 -4.12
C ASN A 240 -5.75 6.11 -4.26
N GLY A 241 -5.88 6.88 -3.18
CA GLY A 241 -6.74 8.06 -3.11
C GLY A 241 -6.43 9.13 -4.17
N GLY A 242 -5.18 9.19 -4.61
CA GLY A 242 -4.70 10.09 -5.66
C GLY A 242 -4.84 9.57 -7.08
N SER A 243 -5.04 8.25 -7.27
CA SER A 243 -5.08 7.67 -8.62
C SER A 243 -6.40 7.96 -9.33
N PRO A 244 -6.37 8.47 -10.59
CA PRO A 244 -7.57 8.67 -11.39
C PRO A 244 -8.20 7.34 -11.85
N TYR A 245 -7.50 6.23 -11.76
CA TYR A 245 -7.93 4.91 -12.23
C TYR A 245 -8.15 3.90 -11.10
N ALA A 246 -8.28 4.36 -9.88
CA ALA A 246 -8.73 3.52 -8.78
C ALA A 246 -10.10 2.90 -9.07
N PRO A 247 -10.42 1.72 -8.52
CA PRO A 247 -11.71 1.07 -8.72
C PRO A 247 -12.86 2.03 -8.43
N GLY A 248 -13.91 1.98 -9.27
CA GLY A 248 -15.05 2.89 -9.15
C GLY A 248 -14.86 4.29 -9.73
N ARG A 249 -13.65 4.72 -10.08
CA ARG A 249 -13.37 6.06 -10.64
C ARG A 249 -13.38 6.13 -12.16
N GLY A 250 -13.51 5.04 -12.82
CA GLY A 250 -13.54 4.90 -14.27
C GLY A 250 -12.41 4.03 -14.78
N LEU A 251 -12.65 3.42 -15.93
CA LEU A 251 -11.63 2.63 -16.60
C LEU A 251 -10.84 3.53 -17.55
N PRO A 252 -9.53 3.32 -17.71
CA PRO A 252 -8.86 3.75 -18.92
C PRO A 252 -9.69 3.22 -20.10
N LYS A 253 -10.00 4.03 -21.09
CA LYS A 253 -10.88 3.64 -22.21
C LYS A 253 -10.62 2.19 -22.63
N ASN A 254 -11.57 1.28 -22.30
CA ASN A 254 -11.54 -0.15 -22.60
C ASN A 254 -10.45 -0.98 -21.88
N GLY A 255 -9.83 -0.48 -20.82
CA GLY A 255 -8.81 -1.21 -20.05
C GLY A 255 -9.36 -1.90 -18.79
N MET A 256 -8.45 -2.42 -17.95
CA MET A 256 -8.76 -2.93 -16.62
C MET A 256 -8.40 -1.89 -15.55
N ASP A 257 -9.19 -1.83 -14.48
CA ASP A 257 -8.85 -1.12 -13.27
C ASP A 257 -8.03 -2.01 -12.32
N ASN A 258 -7.64 -1.47 -11.17
CA ASN A 258 -6.87 -2.21 -10.18
C ASN A 258 -7.64 -3.40 -9.58
N ASP A 259 -8.97 -3.38 -9.57
CA ASP A 259 -9.81 -4.48 -9.05
C ASP A 259 -9.73 -5.71 -10.00
N ILE A 260 -9.83 -5.46 -11.31
CA ILE A 260 -9.66 -6.49 -12.35
C ILE A 260 -8.20 -6.95 -12.43
N PHE A 261 -7.24 -6.01 -12.37
CA PHE A 261 -5.81 -6.29 -12.33
C PHE A 261 -5.46 -7.27 -11.20
N TRP A 262 -6.02 -7.03 -10.02
CA TRP A 262 -5.85 -7.87 -8.84
C TRP A 262 -6.32 -9.30 -9.07
N ASP A 263 -7.52 -9.45 -9.65
CA ASP A 263 -8.09 -10.77 -9.94
C ASP A 263 -7.30 -11.53 -11.02
N VAL A 264 -6.75 -10.83 -12.02
CA VAL A 264 -5.86 -11.44 -13.02
C VAL A 264 -4.61 -12.00 -12.33
N VAL A 265 -3.90 -11.19 -11.55
CA VAL A 265 -2.69 -11.65 -10.84
C VAL A 265 -3.00 -12.86 -9.96
N ASN A 266 -4.06 -12.78 -9.16
CA ASN A 266 -4.40 -13.84 -8.21
C ASN A 266 -4.91 -15.13 -8.87
N ALA A 267 -5.60 -15.04 -10.00
CA ALA A 267 -6.01 -16.23 -10.73
C ALA A 267 -4.79 -17.05 -11.19
N PHE A 268 -3.80 -16.40 -11.79
CA PHE A 268 -2.57 -17.06 -12.24
C PHE A 268 -1.74 -17.58 -11.06
N ARG A 269 -1.57 -16.79 -10.01
CA ARG A 269 -0.83 -17.20 -8.80
C ARG A 269 -1.49 -18.38 -8.12
N ALA A 270 -2.80 -18.33 -7.87
CA ALA A 270 -3.53 -19.40 -7.23
C ALA A 270 -3.44 -20.71 -8.01
N ARG A 271 -3.59 -20.66 -9.35
CA ARG A 271 -3.46 -21.84 -10.22
C ARG A 271 -2.06 -22.45 -10.14
N SER A 272 -1.02 -21.63 -10.02
CA SER A 272 0.37 -22.06 -9.92
C SER A 272 0.82 -22.39 -8.50
N GLY A 273 -0.08 -22.37 -7.51
CA GLY A 273 0.24 -22.60 -6.09
C GLY A 273 1.12 -21.53 -5.47
N GLN A 274 1.15 -20.32 -6.06
CA GLN A 274 1.93 -19.19 -5.58
C GLN A 274 1.16 -18.39 -4.53
N PRO A 275 1.87 -17.62 -3.66
CA PRO A 275 1.24 -16.74 -2.69
C PRO A 275 0.33 -15.71 -3.34
N LEU A 276 -0.85 -15.49 -2.75
CA LEU A 276 -1.79 -14.48 -3.22
C LEU A 276 -1.25 -13.06 -2.99
N LEU A 277 -1.59 -12.17 -3.92
CA LEU A 277 -1.39 -10.74 -3.81
C LEU A 277 -2.51 -10.14 -2.97
N TYR A 278 -2.19 -9.28 -2.02
CA TYR A 278 -3.12 -8.56 -1.16
C TYR A 278 -3.26 -7.10 -1.58
N GLY A 279 -4.50 -6.59 -1.53
CA GLY A 279 -4.82 -5.22 -1.90
C GLY A 279 -4.84 -4.29 -0.68
N VAL A 280 -4.07 -3.21 -0.71
CA VAL A 280 -4.10 -2.15 0.31
C VAL A 280 -4.84 -0.91 -0.20
N GLY A 281 -5.47 -0.18 0.72
CA GLY A 281 -6.03 1.13 0.47
C GLY A 281 -5.12 2.21 1.05
N THR A 282 -4.75 3.20 0.26
CA THR A 282 -3.85 4.28 0.67
C THR A 282 -4.28 5.63 0.08
N ASP A 283 -3.85 6.71 0.69
CA ASP A 283 -4.15 8.05 0.20
C ASP A 283 -3.10 8.61 -0.77
N ASP A 284 -1.83 8.24 -0.59
CA ASP A 284 -0.71 8.89 -1.29
C ASP A 284 -0.77 10.41 -1.09
N SER A 285 -0.91 10.78 0.17
CA SER A 285 -1.24 12.16 0.56
C SER A 285 -0.07 13.10 0.39
N HIS A 286 -0.28 14.15 -0.38
CA HIS A 286 0.65 15.27 -0.52
C HIS A 286 0.10 16.56 0.10
N HIS A 287 -1.21 16.65 0.32
CA HIS A 287 -1.92 17.84 0.81
C HIS A 287 -2.86 17.46 1.94
N TYR A 288 -2.69 18.07 3.11
CA TYR A 288 -3.40 17.73 4.35
C TYR A 288 -4.46 18.74 4.77
N PHE A 289 -4.39 19.92 4.22
CA PHE A 289 -5.26 21.00 4.60
C PHE A 289 -6.29 21.24 3.50
N GLY A 290 -7.51 20.78 3.73
CA GLY A 290 -8.67 21.13 2.90
C GLY A 290 -9.10 22.57 3.14
N THR A 291 -8.18 23.49 3.38
CA THR A 291 -8.49 24.90 3.52
C THR A 291 -8.58 25.49 2.12
N ARG A 292 -9.70 26.15 1.87
CA ARG A 292 -10.02 26.84 0.61
C ARG A 292 -8.95 27.85 0.17
N ASP A 293 -8.01 28.18 1.07
CA ASP A 293 -7.10 29.31 0.92
C ASP A 293 -5.72 28.93 0.35
N TYR A 294 -5.29 27.64 0.43
CA TYR A 294 -3.91 27.28 0.09
C TYR A 294 -3.75 26.31 -1.07
N VAL A 295 -4.71 25.43 -1.26
CA VAL A 295 -4.68 24.44 -2.33
C VAL A 295 -6.06 24.34 -2.93
N PRO A 296 -6.20 24.40 -4.26
CA PRO A 296 -7.48 24.10 -4.89
C PRO A 296 -7.97 22.78 -4.29
N ALA A 297 -9.20 22.78 -3.81
CA ALA A 297 -9.80 21.62 -3.12
C ALA A 297 -9.75 20.31 -3.92
N VAL A 298 -9.48 20.41 -5.23
CA VAL A 298 -9.26 19.29 -6.16
C VAL A 298 -7.96 18.53 -5.92
N HIS A 299 -7.01 19.05 -5.14
CA HIS A 299 -5.72 18.40 -4.87
C HIS A 299 -5.63 17.80 -3.46
N CYS A 300 -6.66 17.92 -2.64
CA CYS A 300 -6.69 17.30 -1.32
C CYS A 300 -7.20 15.87 -1.42
N ILE A 301 -6.28 14.90 -1.43
CA ILE A 301 -6.55 13.48 -1.60
C ILE A 301 -6.53 12.69 -0.28
N THR A 302 -6.53 13.39 0.84
CA THR A 302 -6.53 12.81 2.18
C THR A 302 -7.89 12.24 2.57
N GLN A 303 -7.89 11.15 3.32
CA GLN A 303 -9.07 10.45 3.83
C GLN A 303 -9.95 9.80 2.74
N ASN A 304 -9.40 9.56 1.57
CA ASN A 304 -10.12 8.87 0.50
C ASN A 304 -10.02 7.34 0.65
N ALA A 305 -8.84 6.85 0.98
CA ALA A 305 -8.61 5.42 1.14
C ALA A 305 -7.73 5.12 2.36
N TRP A 306 -7.92 3.96 2.98
CA TRP A 306 -7.18 3.51 4.16
C TRP A 306 -7.24 1.99 4.30
N CYS A 307 -6.45 1.43 5.22
CA CYS A 307 -6.59 0.04 5.64
C CYS A 307 -7.26 -0.05 7.01
N LYS A 308 -8.07 -1.10 7.18
CA LYS A 308 -8.66 -1.52 8.45
C LYS A 308 -8.06 -2.87 8.83
N VAL A 309 -7.10 -2.86 9.75
CA VAL A 309 -6.26 -4.02 10.10
C VAL A 309 -6.73 -4.60 11.42
N ARG A 310 -7.01 -5.91 11.47
CA ARG A 310 -7.35 -6.60 12.71
C ARG A 310 -6.08 -7.10 13.38
N SER A 311 -5.83 -6.64 14.60
CA SER A 311 -4.66 -7.03 15.38
C SER A 311 -4.98 -7.11 16.87
N LYS A 312 -4.22 -7.92 17.60
CA LYS A 312 -4.34 -8.02 19.07
C LYS A 312 -3.78 -6.81 19.78
N GLU A 313 -2.80 -6.17 19.17
CA GLU A 313 -2.15 -4.99 19.72
C GLU A 313 -1.83 -3.97 18.62
N LEU A 314 -1.71 -2.71 19.00
CA LEU A 314 -1.30 -1.62 18.15
C LEU A 314 0.21 -1.41 18.26
N SER A 315 0.95 -2.16 17.44
CA SER A 315 2.39 -2.01 17.28
C SER A 315 2.79 -2.27 15.82
N GLN A 316 3.89 -1.67 15.36
CA GLN A 316 4.34 -1.87 13.98
C GLN A 316 4.55 -3.36 13.64
N PRO A 317 5.20 -4.19 14.47
CA PRO A 317 5.34 -5.62 14.16
C PRO A 317 4.00 -6.36 14.10
N ALA A 318 3.08 -6.08 15.02
CA ALA A 318 1.78 -6.75 15.06
C ALA A 318 0.90 -6.39 13.86
N LEU A 319 0.92 -5.12 13.43
CA LEU A 319 0.22 -4.67 12.23
C LEU A 319 0.79 -5.34 10.98
N ILE A 320 2.12 -5.39 10.82
CA ILE A 320 2.77 -6.06 9.67
C ILE A 320 2.43 -7.55 9.65
N SER A 321 2.47 -8.22 10.79
CA SER A 321 2.11 -9.64 10.89
C SER A 321 0.64 -9.89 10.52
N ALA A 322 -0.28 -9.02 10.99
CA ALA A 322 -1.70 -9.11 10.61
C ALA A 322 -1.92 -8.88 9.10
N MET A 323 -1.20 -7.93 8.52
CA MET A 323 -1.20 -7.69 7.08
C MET A 323 -0.69 -8.91 6.30
N ALA A 324 0.42 -9.50 6.72
CA ALA A 324 1.00 -10.69 6.10
C ALA A 324 0.05 -11.91 6.16
N ALA A 325 -0.78 -11.98 7.23
CA ALA A 325 -1.84 -13.00 7.36
C ALA A 325 -3.09 -12.72 6.51
N GLY A 326 -3.22 -11.52 5.92
CA GLY A 326 -4.42 -11.10 5.18
C GLY A 326 -5.60 -10.71 6.08
N ASP A 327 -5.37 -10.43 7.36
CA ASP A 327 -6.42 -10.06 8.32
C ASP A 327 -6.67 -8.54 8.32
N PHE A 328 -7.00 -8.02 7.15
CA PHE A 328 -7.28 -6.61 6.94
C PHE A 328 -8.22 -6.39 5.74
N ALA A 329 -8.80 -5.21 5.67
CA ALA A 329 -9.57 -4.73 4.53
C ALA A 329 -8.97 -3.44 3.97
N ALA A 330 -9.01 -3.29 2.65
CA ALA A 330 -8.81 -2.01 1.99
C ALA A 330 -10.15 -1.27 1.93
N CYS A 331 -10.14 0.04 2.18
CA CYS A 331 -11.35 0.84 2.31
C CYS A 331 -11.23 2.13 1.50
N GLU A 332 -12.32 2.52 0.82
CA GLU A 332 -12.50 3.80 0.16
C GLU A 332 -13.87 4.35 0.54
N GLY A 333 -13.93 5.09 1.66
CA GLY A 333 -15.13 5.75 2.14
C GLY A 333 -16.16 4.86 2.83
N VAL A 334 -16.09 3.56 2.71
CA VAL A 334 -16.90 2.56 3.42
C VAL A 334 -16.01 1.50 4.05
N GLU A 335 -16.43 0.93 5.17
CA GLU A 335 -15.68 -0.09 5.91
C GLU A 335 -16.55 -1.33 6.17
N PRO A 336 -15.98 -2.55 6.16
CA PRO A 336 -16.67 -3.70 6.75
C PRO A 336 -16.82 -3.51 8.27
N GLU A 337 -17.93 -3.93 8.83
CA GLU A 337 -18.05 -4.09 10.29
C GLU A 337 -17.17 -5.24 10.75
N ASP A 338 -17.33 -6.38 10.05
CA ASP A 338 -16.55 -7.59 10.32
C ASP A 338 -16.45 -8.46 9.08
N PHE A 339 -15.43 -9.29 9.05
CA PHE A 339 -15.27 -10.36 8.08
C PHE A 339 -14.49 -11.53 8.69
N SER A 340 -14.79 -12.74 8.25
CA SER A 340 -14.07 -13.94 8.68
C SER A 340 -14.06 -14.99 7.58
N PHE A 341 -12.98 -15.74 7.49
CA PHE A 341 -12.87 -16.88 6.60
C PHE A 341 -12.64 -18.14 7.40
N ASN A 342 -13.49 -19.15 7.15
CA ASN A 342 -13.34 -20.47 7.73
C ASN A 342 -12.69 -21.42 6.71
N PRO A 343 -11.40 -21.77 6.85
CA PRO A 343 -10.70 -22.61 5.89
C PRO A 343 -11.26 -24.05 5.84
N SER A 344 -11.79 -24.58 6.94
CA SER A 344 -12.35 -25.94 6.97
C SER A 344 -13.60 -26.09 6.10
N THR A 345 -14.42 -25.05 6.04
CA THR A 345 -15.64 -25.04 5.22
C THR A 345 -15.44 -24.33 3.87
N GLY A 346 -14.40 -23.51 3.74
CA GLY A 346 -14.18 -22.61 2.60
C GLY A 346 -15.21 -21.48 2.54
N THR A 347 -15.66 -20.99 3.72
CA THR A 347 -16.71 -19.97 3.81
C THR A 347 -16.15 -18.63 4.21
N LEU A 348 -16.39 -17.60 3.40
CA LEU A 348 -16.15 -16.21 3.71
C LEU A 348 -17.45 -15.56 4.16
N GLU A 349 -17.44 -14.94 5.35
CA GLU A 349 -18.55 -14.15 5.89
C GLU A 349 -18.11 -12.68 5.97
N VAL A 350 -19.02 -11.77 5.63
CA VAL A 350 -18.78 -10.33 5.65
C VAL A 350 -20.02 -9.60 6.14
N SER A 351 -19.81 -8.56 6.95
CA SER A 351 -20.87 -7.63 7.34
C SER A 351 -20.45 -6.18 7.12
N VAL A 352 -21.44 -5.34 6.83
CA VAL A 352 -21.29 -3.88 6.70
C VAL A 352 -22.46 -3.20 7.39
N ALA A 353 -22.18 -2.11 8.12
CA ALA A 353 -23.22 -1.30 8.77
C ALA A 353 -24.21 -0.74 7.75
N GLY A 354 -25.42 -0.50 8.18
CA GLY A 354 -26.44 0.20 7.40
C GLY A 354 -26.11 1.68 7.20
N ALA A 355 -26.69 2.27 6.19
CA ALA A 355 -26.63 3.71 5.93
C ALA A 355 -28.04 4.27 5.70
N LYS A 356 -28.32 5.47 6.22
CA LYS A 356 -29.69 6.03 6.21
C LYS A 356 -30.25 6.25 4.81
N ASP A 357 -29.39 6.66 3.88
CA ASP A 357 -29.81 7.20 2.59
C ASP A 357 -29.45 6.31 1.39
N VAL A 358 -28.76 5.20 1.63
CA VAL A 358 -28.28 4.30 0.57
C VAL A 358 -28.33 2.84 0.98
N CYS A 359 -28.57 1.96 0.01
CA CYS A 359 -28.46 0.50 0.19
C CYS A 359 -27.04 0.06 -0.11
N ARG A 360 -26.38 -0.60 0.85
CA ARG A 360 -25.07 -1.19 0.66
C ARG A 360 -25.14 -2.59 0.11
N THR A 361 -24.18 -2.96 -0.72
CA THR A 361 -24.13 -4.27 -1.38
C THR A 361 -22.82 -4.97 -1.04
N ILE A 362 -22.90 -6.24 -0.69
CA ILE A 362 -21.75 -7.15 -0.56
C ILE A 362 -21.74 -8.08 -1.78
N GLU A 363 -20.63 -8.07 -2.52
CA GLU A 363 -20.39 -8.96 -3.65
C GLU A 363 -19.24 -9.92 -3.33
N PHE A 364 -19.45 -11.22 -3.58
CA PHE A 364 -18.40 -12.23 -3.51
C PHE A 364 -17.81 -12.46 -4.89
N VAL A 365 -16.50 -12.36 -4.99
CA VAL A 365 -15.73 -12.44 -6.22
C VAL A 365 -14.81 -13.65 -6.16
N VAL A 366 -14.82 -14.46 -7.20
CA VAL A 366 -13.99 -15.67 -7.33
C VAL A 366 -13.27 -15.69 -8.67
N SER A 367 -12.18 -16.45 -8.75
CA SER A 367 -11.66 -16.94 -10.03
C SER A 367 -11.80 -18.46 -10.08
N LYS A 368 -12.12 -18.98 -11.28
CA LYS A 368 -12.41 -20.40 -11.52
C LYS A 368 -11.15 -21.17 -11.92
N LYS A 369 -11.08 -22.46 -11.57
CA LYS A 369 -9.95 -23.35 -11.94
C LYS A 369 -9.78 -23.52 -13.45
N ASP A 370 -10.85 -23.41 -14.22
CA ASP A 370 -10.88 -23.61 -15.67
C ASP A 370 -10.74 -22.33 -16.52
N PHE A 371 -10.36 -21.19 -15.91
CA PHE A 371 -10.17 -19.95 -16.67
C PHE A 371 -9.13 -20.13 -17.78
N SER A 372 -9.31 -19.41 -18.90
CA SER A 372 -8.33 -19.41 -20.00
C SER A 372 -7.16 -18.48 -19.69
N GLU A 373 -5.94 -19.02 -19.81
CA GLU A 373 -4.72 -18.20 -19.73
C GLU A 373 -4.45 -17.39 -21.02
N LYS A 374 -5.20 -17.69 -22.10
CA LYS A 374 -5.09 -16.93 -23.33
C LYS A 374 -5.89 -15.64 -23.22
N PRO A 375 -5.29 -14.47 -23.48
CA PRO A 375 -6.03 -13.23 -23.53
C PRO A 375 -7.15 -13.30 -24.57
N VAL A 376 -8.32 -12.79 -24.23
CA VAL A 376 -9.42 -12.63 -25.19
C VAL A 376 -9.20 -11.41 -26.08
N LYS A 377 -8.41 -10.45 -25.61
CA LYS A 377 -8.05 -9.23 -26.34
C LYS A 377 -6.75 -8.67 -25.79
N THR A 378 -5.91 -8.15 -26.65
CA THR A 378 -4.76 -7.32 -26.27
C THR A 378 -5.03 -5.90 -26.73
N LEU A 379 -4.97 -4.96 -25.80
CA LEU A 379 -5.09 -3.54 -26.08
C LEU A 379 -3.71 -2.93 -26.26
N GLU A 380 -3.59 -2.02 -27.22
CA GLU A 380 -2.43 -1.15 -27.34
C GLU A 380 -2.78 0.22 -26.75
N ILE A 381 -2.20 0.54 -25.61
CA ILE A 381 -2.49 1.75 -24.85
C ILE A 381 -1.31 2.71 -24.97
N LEU A 382 -1.61 3.97 -25.17
CA LEU A 382 -0.65 5.07 -25.24
C LEU A 382 -0.66 5.84 -23.92
N PRO A 383 0.52 6.33 -23.45
CA PRO A 383 0.53 7.30 -22.36
C PRO A 383 -0.25 8.55 -22.77
N PRO A 384 -0.91 9.22 -21.83
CA PRO A 384 -1.74 10.41 -22.10
C PRO A 384 -0.97 11.55 -22.77
N ASP A 385 0.30 11.69 -22.44
CA ASP A 385 1.23 12.74 -22.85
C ASP A 385 2.17 12.31 -24.00
N ALA A 386 1.90 11.17 -24.63
CA ALA A 386 2.74 10.71 -25.76
C ALA A 386 2.78 11.73 -26.89
N PRO A 387 3.99 12.16 -27.33
CA PRO A 387 4.15 13.06 -28.46
C PRO A 387 3.46 12.51 -29.73
N ALA A 388 2.73 13.37 -30.45
CA ALA A 388 1.92 12.97 -31.59
C ALA A 388 2.72 12.28 -32.70
N ASP A 389 3.98 12.71 -32.92
CA ASP A 389 4.92 12.20 -33.90
C ASP A 389 5.56 10.85 -33.51
N ARG A 390 5.46 10.45 -32.25
CA ARG A 390 6.09 9.25 -31.71
C ARG A 390 5.11 8.24 -31.13
N LYS A 391 3.81 8.46 -31.27
CA LYS A 391 2.74 7.62 -30.68
C LYS A 391 2.92 6.12 -30.94
N SER A 392 3.41 5.72 -32.10
CA SER A 392 3.63 4.29 -32.42
C SER A 392 4.73 3.62 -31.57
N ARG A 393 5.68 4.39 -31.05
CA ARG A 393 6.82 3.87 -30.26
C ARG A 393 6.49 3.70 -28.77
N PHE A 394 5.42 4.35 -28.29
CA PHE A 394 5.05 4.40 -26.87
C PHE A 394 3.88 3.48 -26.50
N ARG A 395 3.49 2.57 -27.40
CA ARG A 395 2.38 1.66 -27.14
C ARG A 395 2.76 0.58 -26.12
N ARG A 396 1.92 0.43 -25.10
CA ARG A 396 2.01 -0.67 -24.15
C ARG A 396 0.90 -1.68 -24.45
N LYS A 397 1.23 -2.95 -24.50
CA LYS A 397 0.28 -4.03 -24.69
C LYS A 397 -0.29 -4.47 -23.36
N VAL A 398 -1.60 -4.36 -23.20
CA VAL A 398 -2.35 -4.78 -22.00
C VAL A 398 -3.25 -5.94 -22.39
N ASN A 399 -3.05 -7.09 -21.78
CA ASN A 399 -3.85 -8.28 -22.03
C ASN A 399 -5.12 -8.24 -21.19
N LEU A 400 -6.26 -8.48 -21.84
CA LEU A 400 -7.55 -8.67 -21.19
C LEU A 400 -7.91 -10.15 -21.24
N TYR A 401 -8.29 -10.69 -20.08
CA TYR A 401 -8.65 -12.09 -19.94
C TYR A 401 -10.17 -12.28 -19.93
N GLY A 402 -10.62 -13.47 -20.27
CA GLY A 402 -12.02 -13.79 -20.43
C GLY A 402 -12.71 -14.25 -19.14
N LYS A 403 -13.82 -15.00 -19.34
CA LYS A 403 -14.59 -15.55 -18.24
C LYS A 403 -13.74 -16.45 -17.33
N GLY A 404 -14.13 -16.55 -16.07
CA GLY A 404 -13.45 -17.37 -15.06
C GLY A 404 -12.52 -16.57 -14.15
N ILE A 405 -12.18 -15.32 -14.47
CA ILE A 405 -11.36 -14.44 -13.62
C ILE A 405 -12.24 -13.33 -13.05
N GLY A 406 -12.20 -13.12 -11.74
CA GLY A 406 -12.86 -12.02 -11.06
C GLY A 406 -14.38 -12.00 -11.21
N GLN A 407 -15.03 -13.16 -11.18
CA GLN A 407 -16.47 -13.27 -11.36
C GLN A 407 -17.23 -12.98 -10.08
N VAL A 408 -18.23 -12.11 -10.13
CA VAL A 408 -19.23 -11.96 -9.06
C VAL A 408 -20.14 -13.16 -9.08
N VAL A 409 -20.07 -13.98 -8.03
CA VAL A 409 -20.86 -15.23 -7.90
C VAL A 409 -22.05 -15.08 -6.96
N LYS A 410 -22.02 -14.08 -6.09
CA LYS A 410 -23.12 -13.75 -5.18
C LYS A 410 -23.11 -12.25 -4.90
N SER A 411 -24.29 -11.65 -4.89
CA SER A 411 -24.50 -10.24 -4.53
C SER A 411 -25.67 -10.15 -3.57
N VAL A 412 -25.49 -9.45 -2.46
CA VAL A 412 -26.53 -9.24 -1.44
C VAL A 412 -26.61 -7.75 -1.14
N THR A 413 -27.76 -7.16 -1.39
CA THR A 413 -28.04 -5.74 -1.12
C THR A 413 -28.97 -5.64 0.08
N GLY A 414 -28.61 -4.81 1.07
CA GLY A 414 -29.44 -4.53 2.23
C GLY A 414 -30.53 -3.49 1.93
N MET A 415 -31.43 -3.34 2.88
CA MET A 415 -32.40 -2.25 2.88
C MET A 415 -31.79 -0.97 3.46
N LEU A 416 -32.44 0.16 3.25
CA LEU A 416 -32.02 1.45 3.83
C LEU A 416 -32.00 1.38 5.37
N GLY A 417 -30.87 1.76 5.96
CA GLY A 417 -30.68 1.77 7.40
C GLY A 417 -30.22 0.46 8.00
N ASP A 418 -30.41 -0.67 7.30
CA ASP A 418 -30.09 -1.98 7.84
C ASP A 418 -28.64 -2.42 7.56
N SER A 419 -28.01 -3.02 8.56
CA SER A 419 -26.72 -3.73 8.36
C SER A 419 -26.91 -4.92 7.42
N VAL A 420 -25.94 -5.12 6.52
CA VAL A 420 -25.92 -6.25 5.60
C VAL A 420 -24.94 -7.29 6.10
N ARG A 421 -25.39 -8.54 6.21
CA ARG A 421 -24.52 -9.69 6.45
C ARG A 421 -24.72 -10.71 5.35
N ALA A 422 -23.62 -11.20 4.80
CA ALA A 422 -23.63 -12.18 3.73
C ALA A 422 -22.47 -13.16 3.88
N SER A 423 -22.64 -14.35 3.32
CA SER A 423 -21.60 -15.38 3.28
C SER A 423 -21.58 -16.06 1.92
N TYR A 424 -20.41 -16.56 1.55
CA TYR A 424 -20.24 -17.42 0.38
C TYR A 424 -19.32 -18.58 0.75
N ARG A 425 -19.77 -19.80 0.40
CA ARG A 425 -18.98 -21.02 0.53
C ARG A 425 -18.43 -21.39 -0.84
N MET A 426 -17.11 -21.46 -0.96
CA MET A 426 -16.44 -21.85 -2.18
C MET A 426 -16.87 -23.24 -2.67
N THR A 427 -17.02 -23.38 -3.98
CA THR A 427 -17.19 -24.65 -4.68
C THR A 427 -15.83 -25.28 -4.99
N SER A 428 -15.83 -26.54 -5.45
CA SER A 428 -14.60 -27.22 -5.91
C SER A 428 -13.89 -26.49 -7.05
N ASP A 429 -14.63 -25.70 -7.83
CA ASP A 429 -14.14 -25.03 -9.04
C ASP A 429 -13.55 -23.63 -8.77
N ASP A 430 -13.69 -23.12 -7.54
CA ASP A 430 -13.16 -21.83 -7.16
C ASP A 430 -11.68 -21.95 -6.77
N LEU A 431 -10.83 -21.06 -7.27
CA LEU A 431 -9.43 -20.95 -6.87
C LEU A 431 -9.28 -20.21 -5.53
N TYR A 432 -10.00 -19.10 -5.40
CA TYR A 432 -10.05 -18.26 -4.20
C TYR A 432 -11.37 -17.51 -4.15
N VAL A 433 -11.67 -16.93 -2.99
CA VAL A 433 -12.77 -15.97 -2.79
C VAL A 433 -12.27 -14.72 -2.11
N ARG A 434 -12.78 -13.57 -2.54
CA ARG A 434 -12.73 -12.31 -1.82
C ARG A 434 -14.09 -11.64 -1.85
N ALA A 435 -14.32 -10.65 -1.00
CA ALA A 435 -15.52 -9.84 -1.06
C ALA A 435 -15.20 -8.38 -1.34
N ARG A 436 -16.13 -7.68 -1.98
CA ARG A 436 -16.14 -6.24 -2.06
C ARG A 436 -17.48 -5.67 -1.60
N ILE A 437 -17.42 -4.58 -0.88
CA ILE A 437 -18.57 -3.82 -0.43
C ILE A 437 -18.72 -2.62 -1.36
N LYS A 438 -19.92 -2.32 -1.78
CA LYS A 438 -20.27 -1.14 -2.57
C LYS A 438 -21.30 -0.30 -1.83
N SER A 439 -21.05 0.99 -1.78
CA SER A 439 -22.00 1.98 -1.26
C SER A 439 -22.17 3.09 -2.29
N PRO A 440 -23.39 3.35 -2.79
CA PRO A 440 -23.64 4.37 -3.80
C PRO A 440 -23.58 5.81 -3.25
N GLU A 441 -23.01 5.99 -2.05
CA GLU A 441 -22.74 7.30 -1.49
C GLU A 441 -21.77 8.09 -2.37
N HIS A 442 -21.99 9.39 -2.48
CA HIS A 442 -20.99 10.26 -3.08
C HIS A 442 -19.83 10.48 -2.10
N PRO A 443 -18.58 10.33 -2.52
CA PRO A 443 -17.44 10.59 -1.67
C PRO A 443 -17.45 12.04 -1.19
N ARG A 444 -17.17 12.21 0.09
CA ARG A 444 -17.01 13.54 0.70
C ARG A 444 -15.76 14.24 0.19
N ALA A 445 -14.78 13.46 -0.21
CA ALA A 445 -13.50 13.96 -0.64
C ALA A 445 -13.48 14.25 -2.14
N ARG A 446 -12.70 15.24 -2.48
CA ARG A 446 -12.61 15.86 -3.79
C ARG A 446 -11.45 15.26 -4.55
N ALA A 447 -11.53 13.97 -4.83
CA ALA A 447 -10.57 13.35 -5.74
C ALA A 447 -10.67 13.97 -7.13
N TYR A 448 -9.61 13.89 -7.91
CA TYR A 448 -9.57 14.32 -9.31
C TYR A 448 -10.73 13.75 -10.15
N GLN A 449 -11.19 12.57 -9.78
CA GLN A 449 -12.39 11.95 -10.34
C GLN A 449 -13.15 11.30 -9.19
N HIS A 450 -14.41 11.62 -9.05
CA HIS A 450 -15.27 11.02 -8.04
C HIS A 450 -15.49 9.53 -8.37
N PRO A 451 -15.25 8.60 -7.42
CA PRO A 451 -15.70 7.23 -7.62
C PRO A 451 -17.21 7.21 -7.84
N LYS A 452 -17.67 6.30 -8.68
CA LYS A 452 -19.10 6.09 -8.91
C LYS A 452 -19.80 5.54 -7.67
N CYS A 453 -19.07 4.91 -6.78
CA CYS A 453 -19.51 4.41 -5.47
C CYS A 453 -18.31 4.28 -4.54
N LEU A 454 -18.55 4.37 -3.23
CA LEU A 454 -17.58 4.02 -2.21
C LEU A 454 -17.40 2.51 -2.17
N MET A 455 -16.19 2.05 -1.90
CA MET A 455 -15.86 0.64 -1.93
C MET A 455 -15.01 0.20 -0.74
N ALA A 456 -15.12 -1.07 -0.38
CA ALA A 456 -14.15 -1.75 0.48
C ALA A 456 -13.93 -3.19 -0.01
N TRP A 457 -12.78 -3.76 0.32
CA TRP A 457 -12.37 -5.08 -0.14
C TRP A 457 -11.78 -5.89 1.01
N THR A 458 -12.24 -7.14 1.18
CA THR A 458 -11.51 -8.12 1.97
C THR A 458 -10.36 -8.69 1.15
N GLN A 459 -9.41 -9.34 1.81
CA GLN A 459 -8.35 -10.03 1.10
C GLN A 459 -8.85 -11.33 0.45
N PRO A 460 -8.15 -11.84 -0.59
CA PRO A 460 -8.48 -13.13 -1.19
C PRO A 460 -8.03 -14.28 -0.29
N TYR A 461 -8.87 -15.31 -0.20
CA TYR A 461 -8.63 -16.55 0.57
C TYR A 461 -8.61 -17.74 -0.38
N LEU A 462 -7.53 -18.53 -0.35
CA LEU A 462 -7.36 -19.72 -1.20
C LEU A 462 -8.38 -20.80 -0.88
N ASN A 463 -8.80 -21.53 -1.92
CA ASN A 463 -9.51 -22.77 -1.78
C ASN A 463 -8.51 -23.89 -1.49
N VAL A 464 -8.53 -24.40 -0.25
CA VAL A 464 -7.64 -25.46 0.22
C VAL A 464 -8.22 -26.88 0.00
N LYS A 465 -9.33 -26.97 -0.75
CA LYS A 465 -10.01 -28.25 -1.06
C LYS A 465 -9.61 -28.81 -2.40
#